data_e04cb60f388072d1223fee83de724e66
#
_entry.id   e04cb60f388072d1223fee83de724e66
#
_cell.length_a   1.000
_cell.length_b   1.000
_cell.length_c   1.000
_cell.angle_alpha   90.00
_cell.angle_beta   90.00
_cell.angle_gamma   90.00
#
_symmetry.space_group_name_H-M   'P 1'
#
loop_
_entity.id
_entity.type
_entity.pdbx_description
1 polymer ?
#
loop_
_entity_poly.entity_id
_entity_poly.type
_entity_poly.pdbx_seq_one_letter_code
_entity_poly.pdbx_strand_id
1 'polypeptide(L)'
;MPAFHEVQFPPKIAYGATGGPEFNTSVTTTFAGFEQRNVNWQKARGRWDVSTGLKNKADMEALQAFFRARFGKAHGFRFKDWSDYQAVAQNLGTGNGTQTTFQLLKLYSSGGYSYSREIKKPIS
;
A
#
# COMPACT_ATOMS: atom_id res chain seq x y z
N MET A 1 -14.22 -0.87 -19.58
CA MET A 1 -13.29 -1.72 -18.84
C MET A 1 -13.16 -1.21 -17.43
N PRO A 2 -13.36 -2.04 -16.39
CA PRO A 2 -13.18 -1.56 -15.02
C PRO A 2 -11.71 -1.21 -14.75
N ALA A 3 -11.49 -0.14 -13.99
CA ALA A 3 -10.15 0.28 -13.62
C ALA A 3 -9.50 -0.66 -12.58
N PHE A 4 -10.33 -1.43 -11.87
CA PHE A 4 -9.87 -2.37 -10.85
C PHE A 4 -10.44 -3.77 -11.13
N HIS A 5 -9.57 -4.77 -11.12
CA HIS A 5 -9.97 -6.17 -11.22
C HIS A 5 -10.03 -6.78 -9.81
N GLU A 6 -11.16 -7.40 -9.47
CA GLU A 6 -11.37 -8.04 -8.15
C GLU A 6 -10.62 -9.37 -8.07
N VAL A 7 -9.30 -9.32 -8.26
CA VAL A 7 -8.41 -10.46 -8.16
C VAL A 7 -7.23 -10.12 -7.27
N GLN A 8 -6.64 -11.13 -6.66
CA GLN A 8 -5.49 -10.97 -5.81
C GLN A 8 -4.21 -11.37 -6.54
N PHE A 9 -3.16 -10.56 -6.40
CA PHE A 9 -1.81 -10.95 -6.83
C PHE A 9 -1.44 -12.28 -6.15
N PRO A 10 -0.78 -13.23 -6.86
CA PRO A 10 -0.46 -14.53 -6.28
C PRO A 10 0.18 -14.42 -4.89
N PRO A 11 -0.49 -14.87 -3.82
CA PRO A 11 0.00 -14.65 -2.45
C PRO A 11 1.34 -15.33 -2.18
N LYS A 12 1.61 -16.44 -2.85
CA LYS A 12 2.87 -17.16 -2.72
C LYS A 12 4.05 -16.32 -3.20
N ILE A 13 3.87 -15.59 -4.31
CA ILE A 13 4.90 -14.70 -4.84
C ILE A 13 5.03 -13.47 -3.95
N ALA A 14 3.91 -12.93 -3.49
CA ALA A 14 3.88 -11.78 -2.58
C ALA A 14 4.59 -12.06 -1.25
N TYR A 15 4.58 -13.30 -0.80
CA TYR A 15 5.22 -13.70 0.47
C TYR A 15 6.71 -13.40 0.50
N GLY A 16 7.39 -13.54 -0.65
CA GLY A 16 8.82 -13.26 -0.75
C GLY A 16 9.15 -11.82 -1.17
N ALA A 17 8.15 -10.96 -1.30
CA ALA A 17 8.37 -9.59 -1.76
C ALA A 17 9.10 -8.74 -0.71
N THR A 18 9.95 -7.84 -1.19
CA THR A 18 10.62 -6.83 -0.36
C THR A 18 10.13 -5.45 -0.78
N GLY A 19 9.99 -4.56 0.19
CA GLY A 19 9.51 -3.21 -0.07
C GLY A 19 8.77 -2.62 1.11
N GLY A 20 7.98 -1.61 0.84
CA GLY A 20 7.21 -0.94 1.87
C GLY A 20 6.66 0.39 1.39
N PRO A 21 6.28 1.26 2.33
CA PRO A 21 5.74 2.57 1.99
C PRO A 21 6.83 3.48 1.44
N GLU A 22 6.44 4.32 0.49
CA GLU A 22 7.29 5.32 -0.14
C GLU A 22 6.64 6.68 0.06
N PHE A 23 7.43 7.66 0.47
CA PHE A 23 7.02 9.04 0.62
C PHE A 23 7.77 9.92 -0.37
N ASN A 24 7.19 11.06 -0.70
CA ASN A 24 7.85 12.05 -1.54
C ASN A 24 7.96 13.35 -0.75
N THR A 25 9.19 13.75 -0.45
CA THR A 25 9.48 14.96 0.31
C THR A 25 10.56 15.76 -0.42
N SER A 26 10.30 17.03 -0.62
CA SER A 26 11.29 17.96 -1.17
C SER A 26 12.08 18.61 -0.04
N VAL A 27 13.41 18.57 -0.12
CA VAL A 27 14.31 19.20 0.83
C VAL A 27 15.06 20.30 0.09
N THR A 28 14.92 21.53 0.55
CA THR A 28 15.63 22.69 0.01
C THR A 28 16.58 23.21 1.07
N THR A 29 17.88 23.32 0.71
CA THR A 29 18.89 23.89 1.59
C THR A 29 19.18 25.32 1.14
N THR A 30 19.06 26.27 2.06
CA THR A 30 19.42 27.68 1.77
C THR A 30 20.91 27.85 1.75
N PHE A 31 21.38 28.99 1.17
CA PHE A 31 22.79 29.30 1.11
C PHE A 31 23.43 29.37 2.50
N ALA A 32 22.67 29.77 3.53
CA ALA A 32 23.13 29.82 4.92
C ALA A 32 23.14 28.46 5.64
N GLY A 33 22.77 27.38 4.96
CA GLY A 33 22.80 26.03 5.52
C GLY A 33 21.51 25.60 6.20
N PHE A 34 20.46 26.41 6.17
CA PHE A 34 19.15 26.01 6.70
C PHE A 34 18.40 25.13 5.70
N GLU A 35 17.68 24.15 6.21
CA GLU A 35 16.86 23.25 5.40
C GLU A 35 15.40 23.57 5.54
N GLN A 36 14.67 23.49 4.42
CA GLN A 36 13.22 23.53 4.39
C GLN A 36 12.72 22.23 3.76
N ARG A 37 11.74 21.58 4.41
CA ARG A 37 11.19 20.30 3.97
C ARG A 37 9.72 20.45 3.66
N ASN A 38 9.31 19.98 2.48
CA ASN A 38 7.91 19.95 2.05
C ASN A 38 7.51 18.53 1.77
N VAL A 39 6.43 18.08 2.45
CA VAL A 39 5.85 16.75 2.20
C VAL A 39 4.95 16.87 0.98
N ASN A 40 5.38 16.30 -0.14
CA ASN A 40 4.63 16.36 -1.40
C ASN A 40 3.45 15.39 -1.40
N TRP A 41 3.60 14.26 -0.75
CA TRP A 41 2.54 13.27 -0.61
C TRP A 41 2.10 13.13 0.83
N GLN A 42 0.86 13.44 1.11
CA GLN A 42 0.30 13.24 2.45
C GLN A 42 0.04 11.76 2.75
N LYS A 43 -0.16 10.96 1.71
CA LYS A 43 -0.37 9.52 1.82
C LYS A 43 0.78 8.79 1.16
N ALA A 44 1.33 7.81 1.86
CA ALA A 44 2.40 6.97 1.34
C ALA A 44 1.88 6.10 0.19
N ARG A 45 2.76 5.77 -0.74
CA ARG A 45 2.52 4.77 -1.78
C ARG A 45 3.35 3.54 -1.48
N GLY A 46 2.80 2.37 -1.76
CA GLY A 46 3.53 1.12 -1.59
C GLY A 46 4.32 0.76 -2.83
N ARG A 47 5.53 0.26 -2.63
CA ARG A 47 6.36 -0.27 -3.69
C ARG A 47 7.04 -1.54 -3.22
N TRP A 48 6.88 -2.62 -3.99
CA TRP A 48 7.43 -3.94 -3.64
C TRP A 48 8.16 -4.55 -4.81
N ASP A 49 9.32 -5.15 -4.52
CA ASP A 49 10.03 -6.00 -5.46
C ASP A 49 9.63 -7.45 -5.18
N VAL A 50 9.00 -8.08 -6.16
CA VAL A 50 8.49 -9.44 -6.04
C VAL A 50 9.43 -10.49 -6.64
N SER A 51 10.56 -10.09 -7.18
CA SER A 51 11.51 -11.00 -7.83
C SER A 51 12.02 -12.08 -6.87
N THR A 52 12.18 -11.74 -5.59
CA THR A 52 12.63 -12.68 -4.56
C THR A 52 11.56 -13.72 -4.20
N GLY A 53 10.32 -13.49 -4.56
CA GLY A 53 9.23 -14.45 -4.36
C GLY A 53 9.10 -15.48 -5.45
N LEU A 54 9.82 -15.31 -6.57
CA LEU A 54 9.81 -16.24 -7.68
C LEU A 54 10.78 -17.38 -7.39
N LYS A 55 10.25 -18.57 -7.16
CA LYS A 55 11.04 -19.74 -6.74
C LYS A 55 11.27 -20.74 -7.88
N ASN A 56 10.39 -20.79 -8.86
CA ASN A 56 10.45 -21.78 -9.93
C ASN A 56 9.77 -21.26 -11.20
N LYS A 57 9.79 -22.08 -12.26
CA LYS A 57 9.18 -21.71 -13.54
C LYS A 57 7.68 -21.48 -13.45
N ALA A 58 6.99 -22.28 -12.63
CA ALA A 58 5.53 -22.13 -12.46
C ALA A 58 5.18 -20.76 -11.86
N ASP A 59 5.97 -20.26 -10.90
CA ASP A 59 5.78 -18.93 -10.34
C ASP A 59 5.98 -17.84 -11.40
N MET A 60 6.97 -17.98 -12.25
CA MET A 60 7.23 -17.04 -13.33
C MET A 60 6.08 -17.03 -14.34
N GLU A 61 5.57 -18.19 -14.70
CA GLU A 61 4.43 -18.29 -15.62
C GLU A 61 3.18 -17.67 -15.03
N ALA A 62 2.93 -17.89 -13.74
CA ALA A 62 1.81 -17.28 -13.03
C ALA A 62 1.92 -15.75 -13.02
N LEU A 63 3.11 -15.23 -12.78
CA LEU A 63 3.36 -13.78 -12.78
C LEU A 63 3.14 -13.19 -14.18
N GLN A 64 3.65 -13.85 -15.22
CA GLN A 64 3.46 -13.40 -16.59
C GLN A 64 2.00 -13.39 -17.01
N ALA A 65 1.26 -14.43 -16.65
CA ALA A 65 -0.17 -14.50 -16.94
C ALA A 65 -0.94 -13.40 -16.21
N PHE A 66 -0.61 -13.17 -14.95
CA PHE A 66 -1.23 -12.11 -14.15
C PHE A 66 -0.97 -10.73 -14.77
N PHE A 67 0.27 -10.44 -15.11
CA PHE A 67 0.68 -9.15 -15.70
C PHE A 67 -0.05 -8.89 -17.03
N ARG A 68 -0.09 -9.90 -17.91
CA ARG A 68 -0.74 -9.77 -19.22
C ARG A 68 -2.24 -9.60 -19.07
N ALA A 69 -2.88 -10.32 -18.14
CA ALA A 69 -4.31 -10.21 -17.90
C ALA A 69 -4.71 -8.84 -17.32
N ARG A 70 -3.76 -8.14 -16.66
CA ARG A 70 -3.99 -6.77 -16.16
C ARG A 70 -3.57 -5.71 -17.18
N PHE A 71 -3.12 -6.08 -18.37
CA PHE A 71 -2.58 -5.16 -19.38
C PHE A 71 -1.47 -4.28 -18.80
N GLY A 72 -0.53 -4.92 -18.10
CA GLY A 72 0.52 -4.21 -17.39
C GLY A 72 -0.03 -3.45 -16.19
N LYS A 73 0.06 -2.14 -16.20
CA LYS A 73 -0.41 -1.28 -15.11
C LYS A 73 -1.79 -0.66 -15.36
N ALA A 74 -2.55 -1.17 -16.36
CA ALA A 74 -3.81 -0.57 -16.72
C ALA A 74 -4.92 -0.80 -15.68
N HIS A 75 -4.85 -1.91 -14.96
CA HIS A 75 -5.87 -2.28 -13.97
C HIS A 75 -5.26 -2.50 -12.60
N GLY A 76 -5.94 -1.99 -11.56
CA GLY A 76 -5.57 -2.27 -10.18
C GLY A 76 -5.98 -3.68 -9.76
N PHE A 77 -5.39 -4.17 -8.69
CA PHE A 77 -5.64 -5.49 -8.15
C PHE A 77 -5.33 -5.50 -6.65
N ARG A 78 -5.69 -6.57 -5.96
CA ARG A 78 -5.38 -6.74 -4.54
C ARG A 78 -3.99 -7.30 -4.37
N PHE A 79 -3.22 -6.72 -3.46
CA PHE A 79 -1.89 -7.18 -3.10
C PHE A 79 -1.81 -7.38 -1.59
N LYS A 80 -1.33 -8.54 -1.16
CA LYS A 80 -1.11 -8.80 0.27
C LYS A 80 0.31 -8.45 0.65
N ASP A 81 0.46 -7.45 1.49
CA ASP A 81 1.73 -7.12 2.12
C ASP A 81 1.89 -7.99 3.37
N TRP A 82 2.67 -9.04 3.27
CA TRP A 82 2.85 -10.01 4.35
C TRP A 82 3.49 -9.42 5.60
N SER A 83 4.17 -8.29 5.49
CA SER A 83 4.75 -7.60 6.64
C SER A 83 3.72 -6.77 7.41
N ASP A 84 2.60 -6.41 6.77
CA ASP A 84 1.61 -5.50 7.35
C ASP A 84 0.23 -5.71 6.71
N TYR A 85 -0.32 -6.93 6.87
CA TYR A 85 -1.58 -7.29 6.22
C TYR A 85 -2.79 -7.26 7.14
N GLN A 86 -2.59 -7.02 8.44
CA GLN A 86 -3.67 -7.04 9.43
C GLN A 86 -3.84 -5.68 10.08
N ALA A 87 -5.09 -5.33 10.38
CA ALA A 87 -5.44 -4.21 11.22
C ALA A 87 -6.44 -4.70 12.27
N VAL A 88 -6.14 -4.50 13.54
CA VAL A 88 -6.94 -5.01 14.65
C VAL A 88 -7.30 -3.86 15.58
N ALA A 89 -8.54 -3.82 16.02
CA ALA A 89 -9.06 -2.88 17.02
C ALA A 89 -8.78 -1.41 16.67
N GLN A 90 -8.89 -1.05 15.39
CA GLN A 90 -8.69 0.32 14.95
C GLN A 90 -9.93 1.16 15.22
N ASN A 91 -9.72 2.37 15.74
CA ASN A 91 -10.79 3.33 15.92
C ASN A 91 -11.16 3.95 14.56
N LEU A 92 -12.42 3.78 14.14
CA LEU A 92 -12.91 4.29 12.86
C LEU A 92 -13.52 5.69 12.97
N GLY A 93 -13.64 6.21 14.19
CA GLY A 93 -14.27 7.50 14.44
C GLY A 93 -15.39 7.39 15.47
N THR A 94 -16.06 8.50 15.70
CA THR A 94 -17.16 8.59 16.66
C THR A 94 -18.47 8.78 15.92
N GLY A 95 -19.49 8.01 16.27
CA GLY A 95 -20.83 8.17 15.73
C GLY A 95 -21.46 9.46 16.22
N ASN A 96 -22.24 10.11 15.35
CA ASN A 96 -22.97 11.34 15.68
C ASN A 96 -24.50 11.16 15.56
N GLY A 97 -24.97 9.91 15.43
CA GLY A 97 -26.38 9.58 15.25
C GLY A 97 -26.87 9.62 13.82
N THR A 98 -26.09 10.19 12.90
CA THR A 98 -26.46 10.30 11.47
C THR A 98 -25.43 9.71 10.53
N GLN A 99 -24.16 9.67 10.93
CA GLN A 99 -23.09 9.11 10.10
C GLN A 99 -23.17 7.59 10.06
N THR A 100 -23.32 7.04 8.87
CA THR A 100 -23.42 5.60 8.64
C THR A 100 -22.21 5.01 7.92
N THR A 101 -21.33 5.87 7.39
CA THR A 101 -20.17 5.46 6.60
C THR A 101 -18.89 5.90 7.29
N PHE A 102 -17.97 4.94 7.49
CA PHE A 102 -16.68 5.19 8.09
C PHE A 102 -15.59 4.61 7.21
N GLN A 103 -14.51 5.38 6.99
CA GLN A 103 -13.34 4.88 6.28
C GLN A 103 -12.52 3.97 7.21
N LEU A 104 -12.21 2.76 6.74
CA LEU A 104 -11.32 1.85 7.46
C LEU A 104 -9.90 2.40 7.42
N LEU A 105 -9.29 2.49 8.59
CA LEU A 105 -7.96 3.05 8.76
C LEU A 105 -7.09 2.12 9.59
N LYS A 106 -5.79 2.18 9.34
CA LYS A 106 -4.80 1.63 10.26
C LYS A 106 -3.89 2.75 10.74
N LEU A 107 -3.75 2.88 12.06
CA LEU A 107 -2.95 3.92 12.69
C LEU A 107 -1.58 3.38 13.04
N TYR A 108 -0.55 4.14 12.69
CA TYR A 108 0.84 3.88 13.06
C TYR A 108 1.31 5.02 13.95
N SER A 109 1.84 4.68 15.13
CA SER A 109 2.26 5.67 16.11
C SER A 109 3.68 5.40 16.58
N SER A 110 4.45 6.48 16.76
CA SER A 110 5.81 6.41 17.30
C SER A 110 6.18 7.76 17.90
N GLY A 111 6.62 7.77 19.15
CA GLY A 111 7.11 8.97 19.81
C GLY A 111 6.10 10.12 19.91
N GLY A 112 4.81 9.82 20.00
CA GLY A 112 3.75 10.83 20.05
C GLY A 112 3.29 11.33 18.68
N TYR A 113 3.88 10.83 17.60
CA TYR A 113 3.50 11.15 16.22
C TYR A 113 2.79 9.97 15.58
N SER A 114 1.89 10.24 14.66
CA SER A 114 1.11 9.18 14.04
C SER A 114 0.89 9.41 12.55
N TYR A 115 0.62 8.31 11.86
CA TYR A 115 0.24 8.26 10.45
C TYR A 115 -0.95 7.33 10.29
N SER A 116 -1.96 7.75 9.53
CA SER A 116 -3.13 6.94 9.24
C SER A 116 -3.10 6.47 7.80
N ARG A 117 -3.18 5.16 7.58
CA ARG A 117 -3.31 4.57 6.25
C ARG A 117 -4.77 4.19 6.00
N GLU A 118 -5.34 4.69 4.91
CA GLU A 118 -6.65 4.25 4.49
C GLU A 118 -6.59 2.82 3.95
N ILE A 119 -7.50 1.98 4.43
CA ILE A 119 -7.61 0.60 3.97
C ILE A 119 -8.56 0.59 2.77
N LYS A 120 -8.01 0.25 1.61
CA LYS A 120 -8.78 0.08 0.38
C LYS A 120 -8.98 -1.40 0.11
N LYS A 121 -10.19 -1.78 -0.30
CA LYS A 121 -10.49 -3.17 -0.70
C LYS A 121 -10.11 -4.21 0.36
N PRO A 122 -10.61 -4.09 1.60
CA PRO A 122 -10.29 -5.06 2.64
C PRO A 122 -10.86 -6.45 2.33
N ILE A 123 -10.22 -7.47 2.90
CA ILE A 123 -10.75 -8.83 2.95
C ILE A 123 -11.05 -9.11 4.42
N SER A 124 -12.25 -9.53 4.70
CA SER A 124 -12.68 -9.86 6.08
C SER A 124 -11.97 -11.09 6.64
#